data_92898beeca78dbfa128e07b5b1b98839
#
_entry.id   92898beeca78dbfa128e07b5b1b98839
#
_cell.length_a   1.000
_cell.length_b   1.000
_cell.length_c   1.000
_cell.angle_alpha   90.00
_cell.angle_beta   90.00
_cell.angle_gamma   90.00
#
_symmetry.space_group_name_H-M   'P 1'
#
loop_
_entity.id
_entity.type
_entity.pdbx_description
1 polymer ?
#
loop_
_entity_poly.entity_id
_entity_poly.type
_entity_poly.pdbx_seq_one_letter_code
_entity_poly.pdbx_strand_id
1 'polypeptide(L)'
;MEGFLQSLKFSSIEMQDHVCTLVGRQAKFKGKKKRWWPTQTLYWRGVPIHRSSEAYQNLLTKAYDALALNEGFRRALLATRNATLTHSMGKNKESETVLTEREFCGQLHRVRELIK
;
A
#
# COMPACT_ATOMS: atom_id res chain seq x y z
N MET A 1 4.54 4.16 -4.20
CA MET A 1 3.63 3.37 -3.36
C MET A 1 4.30 2.14 -2.75
N GLU A 2 5.16 1.43 -3.50
CA GLU A 2 5.86 0.27 -2.93
C GLU A 2 6.71 0.64 -1.70
N GLY A 3 7.46 1.74 -1.79
CA GLY A 3 8.26 2.22 -0.66
C GLY A 3 7.41 2.51 0.57
N PHE A 4 6.26 3.15 0.38
CA PHE A 4 5.31 3.42 1.47
C PHE A 4 4.85 2.12 2.12
N LEU A 5 4.40 1.15 1.32
CA LEU A 5 3.89 -0.12 1.83
C LEU A 5 4.95 -0.89 2.61
N GLN A 6 6.17 -0.98 2.08
CA GLN A 6 7.25 -1.67 2.76
C GLN A 6 7.70 -0.94 4.02
N SER A 7 7.62 0.40 4.03
CA SER A 7 7.98 1.20 5.20
C SER A 7 7.13 0.89 6.43
N LEU A 8 5.89 0.44 6.22
CA LEU A 8 4.98 0.11 7.32
C LEU A 8 5.44 -1.08 8.17
N LYS A 9 6.39 -1.86 7.68
CA LYS A 9 6.98 -2.98 8.41
C LYS A 9 7.99 -2.55 9.48
N PHE A 10 8.38 -1.29 9.49
CA PHE A 10 9.43 -0.76 10.37
C PHE A 10 8.84 0.12 11.47
N SER A 11 9.25 -0.13 12.72
CA SER A 11 8.79 0.66 13.87
C SER A 11 9.52 1.99 14.00
N SER A 12 10.75 2.09 13.47
CA SER A 12 11.56 3.31 13.53
C SER A 12 11.07 4.32 12.50
N ILE A 13 10.81 5.55 12.95
CA ILE A 13 10.40 6.64 12.05
C ILE A 13 11.48 6.92 11.01
N GLU A 14 12.75 6.89 11.44
CA GLU A 14 13.89 7.11 10.54
C GLU A 14 13.95 6.07 9.44
N MET A 15 13.75 4.80 9.80
CA MET A 15 13.74 3.71 8.84
C MET A 15 12.54 3.79 7.90
N GLN A 16 11.38 4.20 8.41
CA GLN A 16 10.20 4.44 7.58
C GLN A 16 10.46 5.52 6.54
N ASP A 17 11.05 6.63 6.96
CA ASP A 17 11.37 7.73 6.04
C ASP A 17 12.33 7.29 4.96
N HIS A 18 13.33 6.49 5.31
CA HIS A 18 14.29 5.95 4.34
C HIS A 18 13.61 4.99 3.35
N VAL A 19 12.90 3.99 3.85
CA VAL A 19 12.27 2.96 3.01
C VAL A 19 11.22 3.57 2.10
N CYS A 20 10.50 4.59 2.59
CA CYS A 20 9.47 5.27 1.83
C CYS A 20 10.02 5.94 0.56
N THR A 21 11.30 6.30 0.55
CA THR A 21 11.94 6.89 -0.64
C THR A 21 12.37 5.86 -1.67
N LEU A 22 12.43 4.58 -1.30
CA LEU A 22 12.85 3.51 -2.20
C LEU A 22 11.72 3.16 -3.17
N VAL A 23 12.11 2.63 -4.33
CA VAL A 23 11.15 2.26 -5.38
C VAL A 23 11.32 0.80 -5.78
N GLY A 24 10.20 0.17 -6.19
CA GLY A 24 10.19 -1.15 -6.80
C GLY A 24 10.98 -2.19 -6.04
N ARG A 25 11.99 -2.75 -6.70
CA ARG A 25 12.78 -3.87 -6.19
C ARG A 25 13.54 -3.55 -4.91
N GLN A 26 14.05 -2.32 -4.81
CA GLN A 26 14.79 -1.88 -3.61
C GLN A 26 13.89 -1.86 -2.38
N ALA A 27 12.68 -1.33 -2.52
CA ALA A 27 11.71 -1.29 -1.44
C ALA A 27 11.33 -2.71 -1.00
N LYS A 28 11.04 -3.60 -1.95
CA LYS A 28 10.71 -4.99 -1.67
C LYS A 28 11.84 -5.71 -0.95
N PHE A 29 13.08 -5.49 -1.36
CA PHE A 29 14.24 -6.12 -0.75
C PHE A 29 14.38 -5.72 0.72
N LYS A 30 14.19 -4.44 1.05
CA LYS A 30 14.24 -3.96 2.43
C LYS A 30 13.12 -4.56 3.27
N GLY A 31 11.89 -4.52 2.78
CA GLY A 31 10.74 -5.03 3.50
C GLY A 31 10.72 -6.54 3.67
N LYS A 32 11.28 -7.28 2.71
CA LYS A 32 11.33 -8.74 2.74
C LYS A 32 12.06 -9.29 3.96
N LYS A 33 13.05 -8.57 4.46
CA LYS A 33 13.84 -9.00 5.61
C LYS A 33 13.13 -8.77 6.94
N LYS A 34 12.06 -7.99 6.95
CA LYS A 34 11.37 -7.63 8.17
C LYS A 34 10.24 -8.62 8.47
N ARG A 35 10.33 -9.28 9.62
CA ARG A 35 9.35 -10.28 10.05
C ARG A 35 8.20 -9.59 10.78
N TRP A 36 7.13 -9.29 10.05
CA TRP A 36 5.94 -8.66 10.63
C TRP A 36 4.80 -9.66 10.84
N TRP A 37 4.80 -10.76 10.09
CA TRP A 37 3.68 -11.70 10.05
C TRP A 37 3.42 -12.45 11.36
N PRO A 38 4.39 -12.76 12.24
CA PRO A 38 4.08 -13.48 13.48
C PRO A 38 3.12 -12.72 14.38
N THR A 39 3.24 -11.39 14.46
CA THR A 39 2.38 -10.55 15.28
C THR A 39 1.31 -9.84 14.48
N GLN A 40 1.41 -9.84 13.15
CA GLN A 40 0.54 -9.06 12.26
C GLN A 40 0.55 -7.56 12.60
N THR A 41 1.68 -7.08 13.09
CA THR A 41 1.85 -5.67 13.51
C THR A 41 2.61 -4.89 12.45
N LEU A 42 2.01 -3.79 12.02
CA LEU A 42 2.61 -2.81 11.13
C LEU A 42 2.68 -1.48 11.89
N TYR A 43 3.37 -0.49 11.34
CA TYR A 43 3.61 0.76 12.06
C TYR A 43 3.38 1.95 11.15
N TRP A 44 2.78 2.99 11.72
CA TRP A 44 2.70 4.29 11.05
C TRP A 44 3.26 5.34 12.01
N ARG A 45 4.39 5.94 11.61
CA ARG A 45 5.07 6.97 12.40
C ARG A 45 5.32 6.53 13.84
N GLY A 46 5.74 5.28 14.01
CA GLY A 46 6.03 4.69 15.31
C GLY A 46 4.84 4.11 16.05
N VAL A 47 3.62 4.31 15.55
CA VAL A 47 2.40 3.79 16.18
C VAL A 47 2.07 2.41 15.61
N PRO A 48 1.94 1.37 16.48
CA PRO A 48 1.60 0.03 16.01
C PRO A 48 0.15 -0.05 15.55
N ILE A 49 -0.06 -0.75 14.43
CA ILE A 49 -1.37 -0.96 13.82
C ILE A 49 -1.48 -2.43 13.44
N HIS A 50 -2.55 -3.10 13.84
CA HIS A 50 -2.76 -4.50 13.45
C HIS A 50 -3.17 -4.58 11.97
N ARG A 51 -2.61 -5.57 11.26
CA ARG A 51 -2.84 -5.77 9.82
C ARG A 51 -4.32 -5.85 9.45
N SER A 52 -5.14 -6.49 10.29
CA SER A 52 -6.57 -6.69 10.02
C SER A 52 -7.46 -5.58 10.58
N SER A 53 -6.90 -4.51 11.13
CA SER A 53 -7.67 -3.46 11.77
C SER A 53 -8.28 -2.48 10.76
N GLU A 54 -9.35 -1.82 11.20
CA GLU A 54 -9.96 -0.73 10.45
C GLU A 54 -8.98 0.44 10.29
N ALA A 55 -8.15 0.69 11.31
CA ALA A 55 -7.13 1.74 11.27
C ALA A 55 -6.17 1.51 10.10
N TYR A 56 -5.81 0.26 9.79
CA TYR A 56 -4.96 -0.05 8.65
C TYR A 56 -5.67 0.24 7.33
N GLN A 57 -6.94 -0.12 7.21
CA GLN A 57 -7.71 0.18 6.02
C GLN A 57 -7.86 1.69 5.81
N ASN A 58 -8.06 2.45 6.88
CA ASN A 58 -8.13 3.90 6.81
C ASN A 58 -6.80 4.50 6.36
N LEU A 59 -5.68 3.94 6.82
CA LEU A 59 -4.34 4.37 6.38
C LEU A 59 -4.15 4.13 4.88
N LEU A 60 -4.53 2.96 4.37
CA LEU A 60 -4.45 2.65 2.95
C LEU A 60 -5.32 3.62 2.13
N THR A 61 -6.53 3.89 2.59
CA THR A 61 -7.44 4.82 1.92
C THR A 61 -6.83 6.21 1.81
N LYS A 62 -6.25 6.72 2.90
CA LYS A 62 -5.58 8.02 2.89
C LYS A 62 -4.39 8.05 1.95
N ALA A 63 -3.62 6.96 1.90
CA ALA A 63 -2.46 6.87 1.00
C ALA A 63 -2.89 6.92 -0.46
N TYR A 64 -3.95 6.22 -0.83
CA TYR A 64 -4.47 6.24 -2.19
C TYR A 64 -5.14 7.57 -2.54
N ASP A 65 -5.77 8.22 -1.57
CA ASP A 65 -6.30 9.58 -1.78
C ASP A 65 -5.16 10.56 -2.08
N ALA A 66 -4.04 10.45 -1.37
CA ALA A 66 -2.86 11.27 -1.63
C ALA A 66 -2.28 10.97 -3.02
N LEU A 67 -2.22 9.69 -3.39
CA LEU A 67 -1.73 9.27 -4.71
C LEU A 67 -2.62 9.82 -5.83
N ALA A 68 -3.91 9.97 -5.58
CA ALA A 68 -4.86 10.53 -6.53
C ALA A 68 -4.57 11.98 -6.92
N LEU A 69 -3.72 12.68 -6.15
CA LEU A 69 -3.28 14.03 -6.49
C LEU A 69 -2.15 14.02 -7.52
N ASN A 70 -1.51 12.88 -7.75
CA ASN A 70 -0.45 12.75 -8.73
C ASN A 70 -1.05 12.68 -10.13
N GLU A 71 -0.65 13.60 -11.01
CA GLU A 71 -1.23 13.73 -12.35
C GLU A 71 -0.98 12.49 -13.21
N GLY A 72 0.21 11.93 -13.17
CA GLY A 72 0.54 10.73 -13.93
C GLY A 72 -0.30 9.54 -13.51
N PHE A 73 -0.48 9.38 -12.21
CA PHE A 73 -1.34 8.32 -11.67
C PHE A 73 -2.79 8.50 -12.11
N ARG A 74 -3.33 9.73 -12.00
CA ARG A 74 -4.70 10.05 -12.43
C ARG A 74 -4.89 9.73 -13.90
N ARG A 75 -3.96 10.17 -14.74
CA ARG A 75 -4.02 9.95 -16.18
C ARG A 75 -4.02 8.46 -16.52
N ALA A 76 -3.13 7.70 -15.91
CA ALA A 76 -3.04 6.25 -16.14
C ALA A 76 -4.33 5.55 -15.70
N LEU A 77 -4.86 5.93 -14.54
CA LEU A 77 -6.07 5.31 -14.00
C LEU A 77 -7.30 5.65 -14.85
N LEU A 78 -7.45 6.90 -15.27
CA LEU A 78 -8.56 7.31 -16.14
C LEU A 78 -8.48 6.64 -17.50
N ALA A 79 -7.29 6.35 -18.02
CA ALA A 79 -7.11 5.66 -19.27
C ALA A 79 -7.68 4.23 -19.26
N THR A 80 -7.86 3.63 -18.09
CA THR A 80 -8.49 2.30 -17.97
C THR A 80 -10.00 2.34 -18.18
N ARG A 81 -10.61 3.51 -18.18
CA ARG A 81 -12.05 3.75 -18.36
C ARG A 81 -12.88 2.93 -17.37
N ASN A 82 -13.67 1.96 -17.87
CA ASN A 82 -14.53 1.11 -17.04
C ASN A 82 -14.04 -0.33 -16.99
N ALA A 83 -12.80 -0.57 -17.41
CA ALA A 83 -12.21 -1.91 -17.39
C ALA A 83 -12.14 -2.46 -15.97
N THR A 84 -12.33 -3.76 -15.82
CA THR A 84 -12.10 -4.45 -14.56
C THR A 84 -10.60 -4.55 -14.33
N LEU A 85 -10.15 -4.06 -13.17
CA LEU A 85 -8.73 -4.05 -12.83
C LEU A 85 -8.38 -5.30 -12.04
N THR A 86 -7.25 -5.92 -12.41
CA THR A 86 -6.73 -7.11 -11.74
C THR A 86 -5.23 -6.94 -11.47
N HIS A 87 -4.70 -7.79 -10.59
CA HIS A 87 -3.27 -7.80 -10.30
C HIS A 87 -2.80 -9.26 -10.25
N SER A 88 -2.30 -9.77 -11.39
CA SER A 88 -1.95 -11.18 -11.56
C SER A 88 -0.87 -11.68 -10.59
N MET A 89 -0.02 -10.79 -10.08
CA MET A 89 1.04 -11.12 -9.12
C MET A 89 0.61 -10.91 -7.67
N GLY A 90 -0.59 -10.40 -7.43
CA GLY A 90 -1.08 -10.09 -6.09
C GLY A 90 -1.49 -11.32 -5.32
N LYS A 91 -1.23 -11.30 -4.00
CA LYS A 91 -1.72 -12.30 -3.07
C LYS A 91 -3.06 -11.84 -2.51
N ASN A 92 -3.90 -12.80 -2.11
CA ASN A 92 -5.20 -12.49 -1.50
C ASN A 92 -5.30 -12.88 -0.02
N LYS A 93 -4.23 -13.44 0.53
CA LYS A 93 -4.19 -13.78 1.95
C LYS A 93 -3.60 -12.63 2.75
N GLU A 94 -4.46 -11.95 3.49
CA GLU A 94 -4.12 -10.75 4.26
C GLU A 94 -2.93 -10.95 5.19
N SER A 95 -2.85 -12.12 5.83
CA SER A 95 -1.77 -12.41 6.79
C SER A 95 -0.39 -12.56 6.15
N GLU A 96 -0.31 -12.65 4.82
CA GLU A 96 0.94 -12.89 4.08
C GLU A 96 1.45 -11.67 3.32
N THR A 97 0.64 -10.62 3.21
CA THR A 97 1.01 -9.44 2.41
C THR A 97 0.49 -8.15 3.03
N VAL A 98 1.23 -7.07 2.84
CA VAL A 98 0.80 -5.74 3.31
C VAL A 98 -0.29 -5.15 2.43
N LEU A 99 -0.50 -5.71 1.23
CA LEU A 99 -1.55 -5.27 0.32
C LEU A 99 -2.02 -6.45 -0.51
N THR A 100 -3.27 -6.87 -0.30
CA THR A 100 -3.86 -7.93 -1.11
C THR A 100 -4.28 -7.40 -2.47
N GLU A 101 -4.46 -8.31 -3.44
CA GLU A 101 -5.02 -7.96 -4.75
C GLU A 101 -6.38 -7.26 -4.57
N ARG A 102 -7.23 -7.77 -3.68
CA ARG A 102 -8.54 -7.19 -3.42
C ARG A 102 -8.44 -5.75 -2.91
N GLU A 103 -7.52 -5.50 -1.96
CA GLU A 103 -7.29 -4.15 -1.44
C GLU A 103 -6.78 -3.22 -2.52
N PHE A 104 -5.80 -3.68 -3.29
CA PHE A 104 -5.20 -2.90 -4.37
C PHE A 104 -6.23 -2.52 -5.42
N CYS A 105 -6.91 -3.50 -5.98
CA CYS A 105 -7.91 -3.27 -7.02
C CYS A 105 -9.11 -2.47 -6.50
N GLY A 106 -9.52 -2.72 -5.25
CA GLY A 106 -10.59 -1.98 -4.60
C GLY A 106 -10.26 -0.50 -4.47
N GLN A 107 -9.04 -0.18 -4.05
CA GLN A 107 -8.59 1.22 -3.94
C GLN A 107 -8.53 1.87 -5.32
N LEU A 108 -8.02 1.18 -6.33
CA LEU A 108 -7.97 1.72 -7.68
C LEU A 108 -9.37 2.01 -8.24
N HIS A 109 -10.31 1.09 -8.06
CA HIS A 109 -11.69 1.30 -8.51
C HIS A 109 -12.34 2.48 -7.79
N ARG A 110 -12.15 2.58 -6.49
CA ARG A 110 -12.69 3.68 -5.68
C ARG A 110 -12.15 5.02 -6.15
N VAL A 111 -10.83 5.13 -6.28
CA VAL A 111 -10.17 6.39 -6.69
C VAL A 111 -10.60 6.76 -8.11
N ARG A 112 -10.69 5.77 -9.01
CA ARG A 112 -11.11 6.02 -10.38
C ARG A 112 -12.49 6.70 -10.44
N GLU A 113 -13.42 6.24 -9.63
CA GLU A 113 -14.76 6.86 -9.56
C GLU A 113 -14.69 8.29 -8.99
N LEU A 114 -13.82 8.53 -8.02
CA LEU A 114 -13.66 9.85 -7.42
C LEU A 114 -13.09 10.89 -8.38
N ILE A 115 -12.19 10.49 -9.28
CA ILE A 115 -11.48 11.43 -10.16
C ILE A 115 -12.11 11.55 -11.56
N LYS A 116 -13.18 10.83 -11.83
CA LYS A 116 -13.90 10.98 -13.10
C LYS A 116 -14.50 12.34 -13.28
#